data_d8aa4dbd63ceb432d24af3ba9f788a5b
#
_entry.id   d8aa4dbd63ceb432d24af3ba9f788a5b
#
_cell.length_a   1.000
_cell.length_b   1.000
_cell.length_c   1.000
_cell.angle_alpha   90.00
_cell.angle_beta   90.00
_cell.angle_gamma   90.00
#
_symmetry.space_group_name_H-M   'P 1'
#
loop_
_entity.id
_entity.type
_entity.pdbx_description
1 polymer ?
#
loop_
_entity_poly.entity_id
_entity_poly.type
_entity_poly.pdbx_seq_one_letter_code
_entity_poly.pdbx_strand_id
1 'polypeptide(L)'
;MAKKREKARKWFAHRGINPDNTLTNPEDRQFYKLDFPPIPVEYENAPSLQCQIDIISFLFYSHVTVLFNDPSGQEWEYEGGAGGLGVGDISGEGILTYGDLDTLTKATTFEVSFISADGGGTQVSWGSSGNAFAAGVGEGFGVFGGSGGWKKVG
;
A
#
# COMPACT_ATOMS: atom_id res chain seq x y z
N MET A 1 12.41 5.77 9.94
CA MET A 1 12.41 4.69 8.92
C MET A 1 12.98 3.38 9.43
N ALA A 2 14.02 3.38 10.27
CA ALA A 2 14.59 2.12 10.79
C ALA A 2 13.58 1.23 11.52
N LYS A 3 12.72 1.82 12.37
CA LYS A 3 11.68 1.08 13.09
C LYS A 3 10.61 0.51 12.17
N LYS A 4 10.25 1.24 11.13
CA LYS A 4 9.27 0.79 10.15
C LYS A 4 9.81 -0.36 9.30
N ARG A 5 11.09 -0.30 8.94
CA ARG A 5 11.74 -1.39 8.22
C ARG A 5 11.85 -2.65 9.08
N GLU A 6 12.14 -2.49 10.37
CA GLU A 6 12.16 -3.62 11.31
C GLU A 6 10.78 -4.26 11.44
N LYS A 7 9.74 -3.44 11.58
CA LYS A 7 8.35 -3.92 11.62
C LYS A 7 7.99 -4.70 10.36
N ALA A 8 8.38 -4.17 9.20
CA ALA A 8 8.14 -4.82 7.92
C ALA A 8 8.85 -6.17 7.83
N ARG A 9 10.11 -6.25 8.26
CA ARG A 9 10.87 -7.52 8.28
C ARG A 9 10.21 -8.55 9.19
N LYS A 10 9.72 -8.15 10.35
CA LYS A 10 9.01 -9.05 11.27
C LYS A 10 7.72 -9.57 10.65
N TRP A 11 7.00 -8.71 9.96
CA TRP A 11 5.77 -9.11 9.26
C TRP A 11 6.05 -10.19 8.22
N PHE A 12 7.09 -9.99 7.39
CA PHE A 12 7.51 -10.99 6.40
C PHE A 12 8.03 -12.28 7.06
N ALA A 13 8.80 -12.16 8.14
CA ALA A 13 9.34 -13.32 8.85
C ALA A 13 8.23 -14.24 9.37
N HIS A 14 7.14 -13.67 9.89
CA HIS A 14 5.98 -14.44 10.32
C HIS A 14 5.37 -15.28 9.20
N ARG A 15 5.59 -14.90 7.96
CA ARG A 15 5.06 -15.59 6.78
C ARG A 15 6.11 -16.43 6.07
N GLY A 16 7.27 -16.62 6.70
CA GLY A 16 8.36 -17.42 6.13
C GLY A 16 9.06 -16.76 4.96
N ILE A 17 8.97 -15.43 4.83
CA ILE A 17 9.58 -14.67 3.75
C ILE A 17 10.74 -13.85 4.31
N ASN A 18 11.91 -13.94 3.66
CA ASN A 18 13.02 -13.02 3.91
C ASN A 18 13.06 -12.00 2.78
N PRO A 19 12.60 -10.75 3.01
CA PRO A 19 12.53 -9.76 1.93
C PRO A 19 13.90 -9.29 1.45
N ASP A 20 14.97 -9.56 2.22
CA ASP A 20 16.33 -9.21 1.82
C ASP A 20 16.93 -10.23 0.85
N ASN A 21 16.30 -11.38 0.68
CA ASN A 21 16.69 -12.35 -0.32
C ASN A 21 16.17 -11.92 -1.68
N THR A 22 17.03 -11.35 -2.48
CA THR A 22 16.69 -10.94 -3.84
C THR A 22 16.50 -12.16 -4.74
N LEU A 23 15.62 -12.02 -5.72
CA LEU A 23 15.48 -13.03 -6.75
C LEU A 23 16.77 -13.11 -7.55
N THR A 24 17.31 -14.33 -7.66
CA THR A 24 18.59 -14.57 -8.33
C THR A 24 18.42 -14.73 -9.83
N ASN A 25 17.22 -15.10 -10.29
CA ASN A 25 16.96 -15.31 -11.71
C ASN A 25 16.65 -13.96 -12.37
N PRO A 26 17.48 -13.49 -13.34
CA PRO A 26 17.23 -12.22 -14.02
C PRO A 26 15.88 -12.14 -14.76
N GLU A 27 15.32 -13.28 -15.16
CA GLU A 27 14.02 -13.32 -15.83
C GLU A 27 12.88 -12.94 -14.90
N ASP A 28 13.05 -13.10 -13.59
CA ASP A 28 12.08 -12.70 -12.58
C ASP A 28 12.13 -11.21 -12.31
N ARG A 29 13.14 -10.51 -12.83
CA ARG A 29 13.34 -9.08 -12.66
C ARG A 29 12.66 -8.34 -13.81
N GLN A 30 11.35 -8.37 -13.85
CA GLN A 30 10.60 -7.65 -14.87
C GLN A 30 10.36 -6.21 -14.42
N PHE A 31 10.60 -5.28 -15.33
CA PHE A 31 10.24 -3.89 -15.11
C PHE A 31 8.81 -3.70 -15.55
N TYR A 32 7.96 -3.33 -14.61
CA TYR A 32 6.56 -3.05 -14.89
C TYR A 32 6.41 -1.61 -15.37
N LYS A 33 5.51 -1.42 -16.32
CA LYS A 33 5.12 -0.08 -16.72
C LYS A 33 4.31 0.53 -15.58
N LEU A 34 4.72 1.72 -15.13
CA LEU A 34 4.05 2.39 -14.02
C LEU A 34 2.92 3.26 -14.57
N ASP A 35 1.70 2.80 -14.39
CA ASP A 35 0.51 3.57 -14.68
C ASP A 35 -0.36 3.57 -13.40
N PHE A 36 -0.77 4.76 -12.97
CA PHE A 36 -1.72 4.84 -11.88
C PHE A 36 -3.10 4.48 -12.42
N PRO A 37 -3.77 3.45 -11.88
CA PRO A 37 -5.13 3.17 -12.30
C PRO A 37 -6.02 4.36 -11.97
N PRO A 38 -6.99 4.71 -12.83
CA PRO A 38 -7.90 5.79 -12.54
C PRO A 38 -8.74 5.45 -11.32
N ILE A 39 -9.12 6.47 -10.55
CA ILE A 39 -10.04 6.29 -9.43
C ILE A 39 -11.38 5.80 -10.02
N PRO A 40 -11.91 4.67 -9.55
CA PRO A 40 -13.17 4.15 -10.08
C PRO A 40 -14.31 5.17 -9.94
N VAL A 41 -15.17 5.24 -10.96
CA VAL A 41 -16.30 6.17 -11.00
C VAL A 41 -17.23 6.00 -9.79
N GLU A 42 -17.37 4.78 -9.28
CA GLU A 42 -18.18 4.49 -8.09
C GLU A 42 -17.72 5.23 -6.83
N TYR A 43 -16.51 5.79 -6.83
CA TYR A 43 -15.98 6.55 -5.70
C TYR A 43 -16.15 8.05 -5.84
N GLU A 44 -16.68 8.57 -6.95
CA GLU A 44 -16.84 10.02 -7.15
C GLU A 44 -17.66 10.70 -6.06
N ASN A 45 -18.68 10.01 -5.55
CA ASN A 45 -19.54 10.50 -4.48
C ASN A 45 -19.38 9.73 -3.18
N ALA A 46 -18.30 8.93 -3.07
CA ALA A 46 -18.05 8.12 -1.89
C ALA A 46 -17.47 8.96 -0.75
N PRO A 47 -17.63 8.53 0.51
CA PRO A 47 -16.93 9.17 1.62
C PRO A 47 -15.44 9.21 1.39
N SER A 48 -14.83 10.34 1.71
CA SER A 48 -13.39 10.54 1.64
C SER A 48 -12.85 10.90 3.01
N LEU A 49 -11.84 10.18 3.46
CA LEU A 49 -11.21 10.37 4.76
C LEU A 49 -9.73 10.57 4.58
N GLN A 50 -9.14 11.33 5.49
CA GLN A 50 -7.70 11.46 5.53
C GLN A 50 -7.08 10.15 6.01
N CYS A 51 -5.98 9.73 5.38
CA CYS A 51 -5.25 8.52 5.76
C CYS A 51 -3.76 8.75 5.79
N GLN A 52 -3.05 7.84 6.46
CA GLN A 52 -1.60 7.77 6.46
C GLN A 52 -1.20 6.53 5.66
N ILE A 53 -0.27 6.70 4.72
CA ILE A 53 0.25 5.61 3.90
C ILE A 53 1.73 5.47 4.15
N ASP A 54 2.18 4.25 4.45
CA ASP A 54 3.60 3.90 4.59
C ASP A 54 3.89 2.68 3.74
N ILE A 55 4.90 2.79 2.87
CA ILE A 55 5.35 1.68 2.02
C ILE A 55 6.85 1.53 2.20
N ILE A 56 7.27 0.34 2.60
CA ILE A 56 8.68 -0.01 2.76
C ILE A 56 9.03 -1.05 1.71
N SER A 57 9.92 -0.72 0.79
CA SER A 57 10.29 -1.57 -0.33
C SER A 57 11.64 -2.23 -0.12
N PHE A 58 11.71 -3.53 -0.45
CA PHE A 58 12.91 -4.37 -0.39
C PHE A 58 13.28 -4.88 -1.77
N LEU A 59 12.98 -4.13 -2.82
CA LEU A 59 13.17 -4.45 -4.23
C LEU A 59 12.09 -5.40 -4.79
N PHE A 60 12.01 -6.63 -4.29
CA PHE A 60 11.03 -7.63 -4.77
C PHE A 60 9.88 -7.87 -3.81
N TYR A 61 9.93 -7.26 -2.66
CA TYR A 61 8.88 -7.34 -1.67
C TYR A 61 8.64 -5.95 -1.10
N SER A 62 7.39 -5.65 -0.81
CA SER A 62 7.04 -4.39 -0.16
C SER A 62 6.03 -4.63 0.94
N HIS A 63 6.21 -3.89 2.01
CA HIS A 63 5.30 -3.87 3.15
C HIS A 63 4.50 -2.58 3.11
N VAL A 64 3.19 -2.70 3.23
CA VAL A 64 2.26 -1.57 3.13
C VAL A 64 1.47 -1.45 4.41
N THR A 65 1.40 -0.24 4.94
CA THR A 65 0.54 0.09 6.07
C THR A 65 -0.32 1.29 5.71
N VAL A 66 -1.62 1.21 5.98
CA VAL A 66 -2.54 2.32 5.79
C VAL A 66 -3.34 2.51 7.07
N LEU A 67 -3.36 3.73 7.59
CA LEU A 67 -4.04 4.10 8.83
C LEU A 67 -5.11 5.15 8.54
N PHE A 68 -6.29 4.99 9.10
CA PHE A 68 -7.32 6.02 9.05
C PHE A 68 -8.26 5.90 10.24
N ASN A 69 -8.98 6.99 10.53
CA ASN A 69 -10.06 6.99 11.50
C ASN A 69 -11.39 6.98 10.75
N ASP A 70 -12.27 6.06 11.10
CA ASP A 70 -13.61 6.02 10.48
C ASP A 70 -14.49 7.16 11.04
N PRO A 71 -15.68 7.37 10.48
CA PRO A 71 -16.58 8.45 10.97
C PRO A 71 -16.97 8.33 12.44
N SER A 72 -16.87 7.15 13.04
CA SER A 72 -17.13 6.96 14.47
C SER A 72 -15.93 7.29 15.35
N GLY A 73 -14.76 7.57 14.74
CA GLY A 73 -13.51 7.81 15.46
C GLY A 73 -12.67 6.58 15.72
N GLN A 74 -13.14 5.41 15.29
CA GLN A 74 -12.35 4.18 15.41
C GLN A 74 -11.18 4.20 14.44
N GLU A 75 -9.98 3.99 14.95
CA GLU A 75 -8.78 3.87 14.11
C GLU A 75 -8.66 2.47 13.54
N TRP A 76 -8.35 2.41 12.25
CA TRP A 76 -8.14 1.16 11.52
C TRP A 76 -6.76 1.16 10.88
N GLU A 77 -6.12 0.00 10.91
CA GLU A 77 -4.83 -0.21 10.26
C GLU A 77 -4.93 -1.38 9.28
N TYR A 78 -4.57 -1.11 8.03
CA TYR A 78 -4.27 -2.17 7.07
C TYR A 78 -2.78 -2.46 7.13
N GLU A 79 -2.43 -3.74 7.18
CA GLU A 79 -1.05 -4.18 7.08
C GLU A 79 -0.98 -5.32 6.10
N GLY A 80 -0.15 -5.19 5.08
CA GLY A 80 -0.03 -6.19 4.06
C GLY A 80 1.34 -6.21 3.43
N GLY A 81 1.62 -7.28 2.71
CA GLY A 81 2.86 -7.45 1.98
C GLY A 81 2.58 -7.92 0.56
N ALA A 82 3.44 -7.51 -0.33
CA ALA A 82 3.30 -7.79 -1.74
C ALA A 82 4.63 -8.21 -2.35
N GLY A 83 4.54 -9.12 -3.32
CA GLY A 83 5.63 -9.38 -4.25
C GLY A 83 5.48 -8.48 -5.46
N GLY A 84 6.60 -8.01 -5.99
CA GLY A 84 6.63 -7.14 -7.16
C GLY A 84 7.93 -6.36 -7.17
N LEU A 85 8.05 -5.42 -8.10
CA LEU A 85 9.25 -4.61 -8.21
C LEU A 85 9.02 -3.24 -7.60
N GLY A 86 9.87 -2.84 -6.66
CA GLY A 86 9.81 -1.51 -6.08
C GLY A 86 11.11 -1.05 -5.47
N VAL A 87 11.33 0.23 -5.57
CA VAL A 87 12.51 0.90 -5.03
C VAL A 87 12.05 2.13 -4.27
N GLY A 88 12.59 2.31 -3.08
CA GLY A 88 12.32 3.47 -2.25
C GLY A 88 11.31 3.20 -1.14
N ASP A 89 11.22 4.14 -0.24
CA ASP A 89 10.31 4.12 0.88
C ASP A 89 9.40 5.34 0.82
N ILE A 90 8.11 5.13 1.05
CA ILE A 90 7.09 6.17 0.96
C ILE A 90 6.42 6.30 2.32
N SER A 91 6.27 7.53 2.80
CA SER A 91 5.51 7.82 4.02
C SER A 91 4.84 9.17 3.87
N GLY A 92 3.54 9.22 4.04
CA GLY A 92 2.83 10.48 3.93
C GLY A 92 1.32 10.36 4.10
N GLU A 93 0.67 11.51 4.05
CA GLU A 93 -0.77 11.62 4.20
C GLU A 93 -1.46 11.58 2.83
N GLY A 94 -2.61 10.96 2.80
CA GLY A 94 -3.40 10.85 1.59
C GLY A 94 -4.89 10.87 1.86
N ILE A 95 -5.65 10.58 0.83
CA ILE A 95 -7.11 10.52 0.86
C ILE A 95 -7.53 9.08 0.61
N LEU A 96 -8.36 8.55 1.50
CA LEU A 96 -9.00 7.25 1.36
C LEU A 96 -10.46 7.44 0.94
N THR A 97 -10.84 6.81 -0.16
CA THR A 97 -12.23 6.74 -0.60
C THR A 97 -12.71 5.30 -0.53
N TYR A 98 -13.93 5.08 -0.10
CA TYR A 98 -14.51 3.74 0.00
C TYR A 98 -16.01 3.79 -0.19
N GLY A 99 -16.61 2.67 -0.59
CA GLY A 99 -18.06 2.58 -0.73
C GLY A 99 -18.75 2.20 0.57
N ASP A 100 -18.29 1.13 1.21
CA ASP A 100 -18.86 0.59 2.44
C ASP A 100 -17.74 0.18 3.38
N LEU A 101 -17.79 0.66 4.63
CA LEU A 101 -16.77 0.40 5.62
C LEU A 101 -16.59 -1.09 5.92
N ASP A 102 -17.70 -1.82 6.06
CA ASP A 102 -17.65 -3.26 6.30
C ASP A 102 -16.96 -4.00 5.16
N THR A 103 -17.25 -3.65 3.93
CA THR A 103 -16.62 -4.25 2.76
C THR A 103 -15.14 -3.92 2.71
N LEU A 104 -14.77 -2.67 2.96
CA LEU A 104 -13.38 -2.25 2.99
C LEU A 104 -12.59 -3.01 4.05
N THR A 105 -13.10 -3.07 5.28
CA THR A 105 -12.36 -3.67 6.40
C THR A 105 -12.29 -5.19 6.37
N LYS A 106 -13.03 -5.83 5.46
CA LYS A 106 -12.91 -7.27 5.17
C LYS A 106 -12.01 -7.56 3.97
N ALA A 107 -11.58 -6.54 3.25
CA ALA A 107 -10.72 -6.72 2.08
C ALA A 107 -9.34 -7.24 2.51
N THR A 108 -8.83 -8.21 1.78
CA THR A 108 -7.53 -8.83 2.07
C THR A 108 -6.50 -8.57 0.97
N THR A 109 -6.91 -8.56 -0.28
CA THR A 109 -6.01 -8.35 -1.41
C THR A 109 -5.93 -6.88 -1.78
N PHE A 110 -4.77 -6.46 -2.22
CA PHE A 110 -4.54 -5.07 -2.63
C PHE A 110 -3.55 -4.99 -3.77
N GLU A 111 -3.57 -3.84 -4.43
CA GLU A 111 -2.59 -3.47 -5.44
C GLU A 111 -2.02 -2.10 -5.08
N VAL A 112 -0.74 -1.92 -5.34
CA VAL A 112 -0.04 -0.66 -5.09
C VAL A 112 0.67 -0.23 -6.36
N SER A 113 0.59 1.05 -6.67
CA SER A 113 1.48 1.68 -7.64
C SER A 113 1.95 3.01 -7.08
N PHE A 114 3.24 3.29 -7.22
CA PHE A 114 3.77 4.58 -6.82
C PHE A 114 4.89 5.04 -7.73
N ILE A 115 4.89 6.33 -7.98
CA ILE A 115 5.98 7.09 -8.58
C ILE A 115 6.12 8.35 -7.75
N SER A 116 7.29 8.58 -7.18
CA SER A 116 7.56 9.81 -6.45
C SER A 116 8.62 10.63 -7.19
N ALA A 117 8.23 11.09 -8.36
CA ALA A 117 8.94 12.06 -9.15
C ALA A 117 8.00 13.24 -9.38
N ASP A 118 8.41 14.23 -10.18
CA ASP A 118 7.58 15.40 -10.49
C ASP A 118 6.18 14.98 -10.95
N GLY A 119 5.16 15.39 -10.18
CA GLY A 119 3.77 15.05 -10.46
C GLY A 119 3.37 13.63 -10.11
N GLY A 120 4.23 12.88 -9.42
CA GLY A 120 3.96 11.51 -9.03
C GLY A 120 3.07 11.40 -7.80
N GLY A 121 2.72 10.17 -7.46
CA GLY A 121 1.91 9.86 -6.30
C GLY A 121 1.92 8.38 -5.98
N THR A 122 1.20 8.04 -4.93
CA THR A 122 1.07 6.67 -4.43
C THR A 122 -0.39 6.30 -4.38
N GLN A 123 -0.73 5.14 -4.92
CA GLN A 123 -2.09 4.62 -4.90
C GLN A 123 -2.09 3.20 -4.33
N VAL A 124 -2.97 2.97 -3.36
CA VAL A 124 -3.25 1.64 -2.81
C VAL A 124 -4.71 1.35 -3.07
N SER A 125 -5.01 0.24 -3.73
CA SER A 125 -6.38 -0.11 -4.11
C SER A 125 -6.75 -1.50 -3.58
N TRP A 126 -7.93 -1.60 -3.00
CA TRP A 126 -8.52 -2.86 -2.54
C TRP A 126 -9.66 -3.26 -3.48
N GLY A 127 -9.40 -3.22 -4.78
CA GLY A 127 -10.40 -3.50 -5.80
C GLY A 127 -11.54 -2.49 -5.75
N SER A 128 -12.77 -2.99 -5.78
CA SER A 128 -13.97 -2.14 -5.68
C SER A 128 -14.29 -1.70 -4.24
N SER A 129 -13.55 -2.20 -3.25
CA SER A 129 -13.84 -1.90 -1.83
C SER A 129 -13.35 -0.53 -1.39
N GLY A 130 -12.23 -0.06 -1.94
CA GLY A 130 -11.69 1.24 -1.55
C GLY A 130 -10.40 1.57 -2.29
N ASN A 131 -10.00 2.82 -2.17
CA ASN A 131 -8.79 3.34 -2.81
C ASN A 131 -8.19 4.45 -1.97
N ALA A 132 -6.89 4.39 -1.75
CA ALA A 132 -6.13 5.42 -1.05
C ALA A 132 -5.13 6.05 -2.00
N PHE A 133 -5.01 7.36 -1.96
CA PHE A 133 -4.09 8.10 -2.83
C PHE A 133 -3.37 9.19 -2.04
N ALA A 134 -2.06 9.27 -2.23
CA ALA A 134 -1.24 10.35 -1.69
C ALA A 134 -0.34 10.91 -2.79
N ALA A 135 -0.28 12.23 -2.91
CA ALA A 135 0.51 12.89 -3.93
C ALA A 135 1.89 13.28 -3.41
N GLY A 136 2.92 13.05 -4.21
CA GLY A 136 4.24 13.64 -4.05
C GLY A 136 5.01 13.32 -2.78
N VAL A 137 4.83 12.14 -2.19
CA VAL A 137 5.50 11.75 -0.95
C VAL A 137 6.56 10.68 -1.17
N GLY A 138 7.76 10.88 -0.59
CA GLY A 138 8.87 9.94 -0.65
C GLY A 138 9.61 9.94 -1.98
N GLU A 139 10.42 8.91 -2.21
CA GLU A 139 11.21 8.72 -3.42
C GLU A 139 11.13 7.28 -3.87
N GLY A 140 11.04 7.07 -5.18
CA GLY A 140 11.08 5.74 -5.77
C GLY A 140 9.94 5.44 -6.72
N PHE A 141 9.81 4.17 -7.03
CA PHE A 141 8.72 3.65 -7.86
C PHE A 141 8.38 2.22 -7.47
N GLY A 142 7.18 1.79 -7.81
CA GLY A 142 6.82 0.40 -7.61
C GLY A 142 5.43 0.06 -8.09
N VAL A 143 5.26 -1.20 -8.46
CA VAL A 143 3.96 -1.82 -8.77
C VAL A 143 3.93 -3.18 -8.11
N PHE A 144 2.95 -3.40 -7.24
CA PHE A 144 2.84 -4.64 -6.49
C PHE A 144 1.39 -5.08 -6.36
N GLY A 145 1.20 -6.38 -6.21
CA GLY A 145 -0.03 -6.93 -5.71
C GLY A 145 0.24 -7.89 -4.57
N GLY A 146 -0.62 -7.92 -3.60
CA GLY A 146 -0.41 -8.75 -2.44
C GLY A 146 -1.65 -8.91 -1.57
N SER A 147 -1.41 -9.28 -0.32
CA SER A 147 -2.47 -9.52 0.64
C SER A 147 -2.09 -9.09 2.04
N GLY A 148 -3.10 -8.95 2.87
CA GLY A 148 -2.95 -8.56 4.26
C GLY A 148 -4.31 -8.48 4.93
N GLY A 149 -4.48 -7.56 5.85
CA GLY A 149 -5.76 -7.39 6.52
C GLY A 149 -5.88 -6.10 7.29
N TRP A 150 -7.11 -5.74 7.57
CA TRP A 150 -7.47 -4.61 8.40
C TRP A 150 -7.66 -5.06 9.84
N LYS A 151 -7.27 -4.22 10.78
CA LYS A 151 -7.52 -4.43 12.20
C LYS A 151 -7.88 -3.12 12.88
N LYS A 152 -8.66 -3.20 13.94
CA LYS A 152 -8.91 -2.05 14.80
C LYS A 152 -7.68 -1.76 15.65
N VAL A 153 -7.38 -0.49 15.85
CA VAL A 153 -6.25 -0.04 16.65
C VAL A 153 -6.78 0.61 17.93
N GLY A 154 -6.22 0.23 19.05
CA GLY A 154 -6.58 0.79 20.35
C GLY A 154 -7.62 0.04 21.12
#